data_bd86c9525f27e43729b9da25094b5e58
#
_entry.id   bd86c9525f27e43729b9da25094b5e58
#
_cell.length_a   1.000
_cell.length_b   1.000
_cell.length_c   1.000
_cell.angle_alpha   90.00
_cell.angle_beta   90.00
_cell.angle_gamma   90.00
#
_symmetry.space_group_name_H-M   'P 1'
#
loop_
_entity.id
_entity.type
_entity.pdbx_description
1 polymer ?
#
loop_
_entity_poly.entity_id
_entity_poly.type
_entity_poly.pdbx_seq_one_letter_code
_entity_poly.pdbx_strand_id
1 'polypeptide(L)'
;MGFNCGIVGLPNVGKSTLFNALTQSAAADAQNYPFCTIEPNTGRVVVPDSTLHELARVAGSQKIIPTQLEIVDIAGLVKGASAGEGLGNKFLGNILSTDAIIHVIRCFENDDIVHVNGRIDPLGDIETIETELMLADLESIEKQIKNLEKKARGLDKEAIKLLADANEIKKNLENSVPARHMDIDSKPFNLLTSKPVIYVCNV
;
A
#
# COMPACT_ATOMS: atom_id res chain seq x y z
N MET A 1 -14.22 9.73 5.14
CA MET A 1 -12.93 9.00 5.29
C MET A 1 -12.00 9.57 4.23
N GLY A 2 -10.78 9.96 4.59
CA GLY A 2 -9.77 10.40 3.62
C GLY A 2 -9.13 9.18 2.96
N PHE A 3 -8.59 9.36 1.75
CA PHE A 3 -7.79 8.36 1.05
C PHE A 3 -6.41 8.27 1.71
N ASN A 4 -5.90 7.07 1.92
CA ASN A 4 -4.59 6.86 2.54
C ASN A 4 -3.66 5.98 1.70
N CYS A 5 -2.36 6.30 1.76
CA CYS A 5 -1.31 5.57 1.05
C CYS A 5 -0.22 5.10 2.02
N GLY A 6 0.20 3.86 1.86
CA GLY A 6 1.36 3.32 2.57
C GLY A 6 2.64 3.45 1.74
N ILE A 7 3.69 4.04 2.31
CA ILE A 7 5.03 4.04 1.70
C ILE A 7 5.71 2.72 2.04
N VAL A 8 6.06 1.94 1.03
CA VAL A 8 6.79 0.68 1.17
C VAL A 8 8.09 0.68 0.37
N GLY A 9 8.98 -0.23 0.65
CA GLY A 9 10.25 -0.44 -0.05
C GLY A 9 11.27 -1.09 0.86
N LEU A 10 12.38 -1.53 0.29
CA LEU A 10 13.49 -2.11 1.03
C LEU A 10 14.14 -1.10 2.00
N PRO A 11 14.93 -1.52 2.98
CA PRO A 11 15.71 -0.61 3.81
C PRO A 11 16.65 0.27 2.96
N ASN A 12 16.88 1.50 3.41
CA ASN A 12 17.83 2.46 2.82
C ASN A 12 17.52 2.92 1.38
N VAL A 13 16.27 2.78 0.91
CA VAL A 13 15.84 3.27 -0.42
C VAL A 13 15.36 4.73 -0.42
N GLY A 14 15.25 5.36 0.78
CA GLY A 14 14.82 6.76 0.91
C GLY A 14 13.35 6.96 1.31
N LYS A 15 12.66 5.93 1.82
CA LYS A 15 11.24 6.03 2.25
C LYS A 15 10.99 7.16 3.24
N SER A 16 11.70 7.17 4.35
CA SER A 16 11.53 8.18 5.40
C SER A 16 11.97 9.57 4.94
N THR A 17 12.92 9.65 4.01
CA THR A 17 13.30 10.93 3.37
C THR A 17 12.15 11.47 2.54
N LEU A 18 11.52 10.63 1.72
CA LEU A 18 10.33 11.00 0.94
C LEU A 18 9.17 11.40 1.85
N PHE A 19 8.89 10.59 2.88
CA PHE A 19 7.85 10.88 3.87
C PHE A 19 8.06 12.24 4.54
N ASN A 20 9.28 12.52 5.02
CA ASN A 20 9.62 13.78 5.65
C ASN A 20 9.50 14.95 4.66
N ALA A 21 9.95 14.81 3.42
CA ALA A 21 9.84 15.84 2.42
C ALA A 21 8.38 16.20 2.11
N LEU A 22 7.51 15.20 2.01
CA LEU A 22 6.09 15.40 1.77
C LEU A 22 5.36 16.00 2.98
N THR A 23 5.68 15.55 4.20
CA THR A 23 5.00 15.98 5.42
C THR A 23 5.53 17.30 5.98
N GLN A 24 6.81 17.61 5.80
CA GLN A 24 7.39 18.90 6.22
C GLN A 24 6.88 20.06 5.37
N SER A 25 6.73 19.87 4.06
CA SER A 25 6.09 20.86 3.20
C SER A 25 4.63 21.10 3.60
N ALA A 26 3.92 20.04 3.99
CA ALA A 26 2.55 20.14 4.49
C ALA A 26 2.44 20.80 5.88
N ALA A 27 3.43 20.63 6.75
CA ALA A 27 3.44 21.27 8.06
C ALA A 27 3.58 22.80 7.98
N ALA A 28 4.28 23.31 6.97
CA ALA A 28 4.35 24.75 6.70
C ALA A 28 2.99 25.31 6.25
N ASP A 29 2.23 24.55 5.46
CA ASP A 29 0.88 24.92 5.00
C ASP A 29 -0.20 24.63 6.07
N ALA A 30 0.02 23.61 6.93
CA ALA A 30 -0.95 23.15 7.94
C ALA A 30 -1.13 24.12 9.11
N GLN A 31 -0.25 25.10 9.31
CA GLN A 31 -0.45 26.17 10.30
C GLN A 31 -1.74 26.96 10.07
N ASN A 32 -2.32 26.85 8.90
CA ASN A 32 -3.60 27.50 8.53
C ASN A 32 -4.84 26.61 8.69
N TYR A 33 -4.69 25.31 9.06
CA TYR A 33 -5.81 24.38 9.18
C TYR A 33 -5.85 23.71 10.56
N PRO A 34 -6.96 23.86 11.33
CA PRO A 34 -7.13 23.13 12.58
C PRO A 34 -7.32 21.64 12.30
N PHE A 35 -6.73 20.75 13.13
CA PHE A 35 -6.81 19.29 13.13
C PHE A 35 -5.71 18.49 12.41
N CYS A 36 -4.49 18.96 12.37
CA CYS A 36 -3.34 18.10 12.03
C CYS A 36 -2.81 17.41 13.30
N THR A 37 -3.28 16.19 13.56
CA THR A 37 -2.64 15.30 14.56
C THR A 37 -1.57 14.49 13.82
N ILE A 38 -0.31 14.67 14.18
CA ILE A 38 0.80 13.87 13.67
C ILE A 38 0.92 12.66 14.60
N GLU A 39 0.40 11.51 14.16
CA GLU A 39 0.75 10.23 14.78
C GLU A 39 2.15 9.80 14.30
N PRO A 40 2.95 9.08 15.13
CA PRO A 40 4.22 8.54 14.68
C PRO A 40 4.04 7.72 13.41
N ASN A 41 4.79 8.05 12.35
CA ASN A 41 4.75 7.43 11.04
C ASN A 41 3.49 7.70 10.17
N THR A 42 2.63 8.66 10.54
CA THR A 42 1.48 9.07 9.73
C THR A 42 1.51 10.57 9.51
N GLY A 43 1.39 11.02 8.27
CA GLY A 43 1.36 12.43 7.91
C GLY A 43 0.21 12.74 6.97
N ARG A 44 -0.33 13.96 7.03
CA ARG A 44 -1.36 14.45 6.11
C ARG A 44 -0.78 15.49 5.20
N VAL A 45 -1.04 15.31 3.91
CA VAL A 45 -0.55 16.18 2.83
C VAL A 45 -1.75 16.76 2.11
N VAL A 46 -1.70 18.06 1.86
CA VAL A 46 -2.71 18.73 1.03
C VAL A 46 -2.48 18.36 -0.43
N VAL A 47 -3.55 17.96 -1.13
CA VAL A 47 -3.50 17.70 -2.56
C VAL A 47 -3.66 19.04 -3.28
N PRO A 48 -2.65 19.50 -4.05
CA PRO A 48 -2.75 20.74 -4.82
C PRO A 48 -3.82 20.61 -5.91
N ASP A 49 -4.75 21.55 -5.93
CA ASP A 49 -5.80 21.62 -6.97
C ASP A 49 -6.08 23.10 -7.33
N SER A 50 -5.57 23.51 -8.48
CA SER A 50 -5.77 24.88 -8.99
C SER A 50 -7.23 25.21 -9.31
N THR A 51 -8.04 24.18 -9.64
CA THR A 51 -9.46 24.35 -10.00
C THR A 51 -10.29 24.85 -8.81
N LEU A 52 -9.87 24.52 -7.58
CA LEU A 52 -10.57 24.97 -6.36
C LEU A 52 -10.61 26.49 -6.24
N HIS A 53 -9.54 27.18 -6.63
CA HIS A 53 -9.50 28.65 -6.60
C HIS A 53 -10.46 29.26 -7.60
N GLU A 54 -10.56 28.70 -8.79
CA GLU A 54 -11.51 29.18 -9.82
C GLU A 54 -12.94 28.90 -9.41
N LEU A 55 -13.24 27.71 -8.89
CA LEU A 55 -14.56 27.35 -8.38
C LEU A 55 -14.99 28.26 -7.23
N ALA A 56 -14.08 28.54 -6.29
CA ALA A 56 -14.35 29.44 -5.17
C ALA A 56 -14.68 30.87 -5.65
N ARG A 57 -13.97 31.36 -6.67
CA ARG A 57 -14.23 32.68 -7.27
C ARG A 57 -15.62 32.73 -7.92
N VAL A 58 -16.00 31.71 -8.70
CA VAL A 58 -17.30 31.63 -9.36
C VAL A 58 -18.44 31.49 -8.34
N ALA A 59 -18.23 30.66 -7.31
CA ALA A 59 -19.24 30.40 -6.27
C ALA A 59 -19.31 31.49 -5.17
N GLY A 60 -18.36 32.43 -5.13
CA GLY A 60 -18.25 33.43 -4.07
C GLY A 60 -17.92 32.82 -2.70
N SER A 61 -17.20 31.69 -2.69
CA SER A 61 -16.86 30.97 -1.45
C SER A 61 -15.85 31.75 -0.61
N GLN A 62 -16.16 31.89 0.69
CA GLN A 62 -15.27 32.57 1.65
C GLN A 62 -14.10 31.70 2.10
N LYS A 63 -14.20 30.38 1.93
CA LYS A 63 -13.21 29.40 2.40
C LYS A 63 -13.01 28.29 1.36
N ILE A 64 -11.75 27.96 1.11
CA ILE A 64 -11.36 26.82 0.27
C ILE A 64 -10.80 25.76 1.20
N ILE A 65 -11.31 24.53 1.09
CA ILE A 65 -10.84 23.38 1.86
C ILE A 65 -10.36 22.33 0.85
N PRO A 66 -9.05 22.18 0.65
CA PRO A 66 -8.50 21.19 -0.27
C PRO A 66 -8.64 19.77 0.30
N THR A 67 -8.60 18.79 -0.58
CA THR A 67 -8.53 17.38 -0.21
C THR A 67 -7.18 17.09 0.46
N GLN A 68 -7.19 16.23 1.47
CA GLN A 68 -6.00 15.76 2.15
C GLN A 68 -5.78 14.28 1.86
N LEU A 69 -4.52 13.92 1.62
CA LEU A 69 -4.03 12.55 1.51
C LEU A 69 -3.31 12.19 2.82
N GLU A 70 -3.66 11.07 3.42
CA GLU A 70 -2.92 10.53 4.55
C GLU A 70 -1.82 9.60 4.03
N ILE A 71 -0.58 9.82 4.48
CA ILE A 71 0.58 9.02 4.12
C ILE A 71 1.10 8.33 5.36
N VAL A 72 1.30 7.02 5.27
CA VAL A 72 1.82 6.18 6.34
C VAL A 72 3.22 5.69 5.95
N ASP A 73 4.26 6.06 6.73
CA ASP A 73 5.59 5.47 6.56
C ASP A 73 5.60 4.08 7.19
N ILE A 74 5.59 3.07 6.35
CA ILE A 74 5.60 1.67 6.77
C ILE A 74 7.07 1.21 6.83
N ALA A 75 7.51 0.72 7.97
CA ALA A 75 8.87 0.24 8.18
C ALA A 75 9.29 -0.74 7.06
N GLY A 76 10.56 -0.67 6.63
CA GLY A 76 11.03 -1.42 5.46
C GLY A 76 10.81 -2.92 5.57
N LEU A 77 10.33 -3.51 4.50
CA LEU A 77 10.20 -4.96 4.35
C LEU A 77 11.59 -5.58 4.23
N VAL A 78 11.83 -6.66 4.96
CA VAL A 78 12.99 -7.52 4.81
C VAL A 78 12.52 -8.85 4.23
N LYS A 79 13.30 -9.46 3.37
CA LYS A 79 13.02 -10.78 2.79
C LYS A 79 12.67 -11.78 3.89
N GLY A 80 11.59 -12.55 3.72
CA GLY A 80 11.09 -13.49 4.72
C GLY A 80 10.13 -12.90 5.75
N ALA A 81 9.61 -11.69 5.52
CA ALA A 81 8.64 -11.06 6.43
C ALA A 81 7.30 -11.79 6.49
N SER A 82 6.91 -12.46 5.42
CA SER A 82 5.71 -13.32 5.36
C SER A 82 5.84 -14.58 6.23
N ALA A 83 7.07 -15.10 6.39
CA ALA A 83 7.35 -16.29 7.19
C ALA A 83 7.74 -16.01 8.66
N GLY A 84 7.89 -14.73 9.06
CA GLY A 84 8.39 -14.30 10.37
C GLY A 84 7.28 -14.00 11.38
N GLU A 85 7.43 -14.53 12.60
CA GLU A 85 6.59 -14.14 13.73
C GLU A 85 6.90 -12.69 14.17
N GLY A 86 5.89 -11.84 14.27
CA GLY A 86 5.94 -10.54 14.92
C GLY A 86 6.06 -9.31 14.01
N LEU A 87 7.24 -8.88 13.60
CA LEU A 87 7.45 -7.62 12.84
C LEU A 87 6.87 -7.68 11.42
N GLY A 88 6.96 -8.83 10.73
CA GLY A 88 6.39 -9.02 9.41
C GLY A 88 4.86 -8.90 9.41
N ASN A 89 4.19 -9.47 10.39
CA ASN A 89 2.73 -9.40 10.52
C ASN A 89 2.25 -7.97 10.79
N LYS A 90 3.01 -7.15 11.55
CA LYS A 90 2.68 -5.72 11.74
C LYS A 90 2.83 -4.93 10.45
N PHE A 91 3.88 -5.19 9.69
CA PHE A 91 4.12 -4.57 8.39
C PHE A 91 2.97 -4.85 7.42
N LEU A 92 2.62 -6.13 7.24
CA LEU A 92 1.51 -6.55 6.37
C LEU A 92 0.16 -5.98 6.82
N GLY A 93 -0.08 -5.93 8.14
CA GLY A 93 -1.26 -5.30 8.73
C GLY A 93 -1.36 -3.80 8.43
N ASN A 94 -0.22 -3.08 8.46
CA ASN A 94 -0.18 -1.67 8.11
C ASN A 94 -0.50 -1.45 6.63
N ILE A 95 0.04 -2.28 5.72
CA ILE A 95 -0.32 -2.21 4.29
C ILE A 95 -1.81 -2.53 4.11
N LEU A 96 -2.34 -3.53 4.81
CA LEU A 96 -3.74 -3.93 4.69
C LEU A 96 -4.69 -2.78 5.02
N SER A 97 -4.32 -1.90 5.95
CA SER A 97 -5.12 -0.74 6.37
C SER A 97 -5.07 0.44 5.40
N THR A 98 -4.22 0.43 4.38
CA THR A 98 -4.10 1.51 3.38
C THR A 98 -4.94 1.25 2.14
N ASP A 99 -5.29 2.32 1.39
CA ASP A 99 -6.05 2.23 0.16
C ASP A 99 -5.16 1.99 -1.07
N ALA A 100 -3.91 2.48 -1.02
CA ALA A 100 -2.92 2.33 -2.09
C ALA A 100 -1.49 2.23 -1.53
N ILE A 101 -0.56 1.81 -2.37
CA ILE A 101 0.85 1.61 -2.04
C ILE A 101 1.71 2.58 -2.85
N ILE A 102 2.62 3.30 -2.17
CA ILE A 102 3.71 4.05 -2.77
C ILE A 102 4.98 3.21 -2.59
N HIS A 103 5.42 2.55 -3.66
CA HIS A 103 6.60 1.69 -3.62
C HIS A 103 7.85 2.49 -4.01
N VAL A 104 8.71 2.80 -3.03
CA VAL A 104 9.96 3.53 -3.24
C VAL A 104 11.08 2.56 -3.58
N ILE A 105 11.75 2.84 -4.69
CA ILE A 105 12.78 2.00 -5.28
C ILE A 105 14.07 2.80 -5.37
N ARG A 106 15.20 2.19 -4.99
CA ARG A 106 16.52 2.79 -5.11
C ARG A 106 17.04 2.66 -6.53
N CYS A 107 17.25 3.80 -7.18
CA CYS A 107 17.86 3.90 -8.51
C CYS A 107 19.16 4.73 -8.52
N PHE A 108 19.63 5.19 -7.35
CA PHE A 108 20.85 5.98 -7.19
C PHE A 108 22.00 5.11 -6.68
N GLU A 109 23.23 5.46 -7.11
CA GLU A 109 24.47 4.86 -6.62
C GLU A 109 25.03 5.71 -5.47
N ASN A 110 25.38 5.09 -4.36
CA ASN A 110 26.06 5.72 -3.23
C ASN A 110 26.72 4.64 -2.38
N ASP A 111 28.04 4.65 -2.32
CA ASP A 111 28.85 3.65 -1.60
C ASP A 111 28.72 3.75 -0.08
N ASP A 112 28.36 4.93 0.44
CA ASP A 112 28.16 5.16 1.88
C ASP A 112 26.83 4.58 2.39
N ILE A 113 25.91 4.23 1.49
CA ILE A 113 24.59 3.70 1.83
C ILE A 113 24.51 2.22 1.45
N VAL A 114 24.58 1.35 2.45
CA VAL A 114 24.54 -0.10 2.23
C VAL A 114 23.18 -0.51 1.64
N HIS A 115 23.23 -1.28 0.53
CA HIS A 115 22.04 -1.96 -0.02
C HIS A 115 21.88 -3.34 0.62
N VAL A 116 20.64 -3.72 0.95
CA VAL A 116 20.33 -4.99 1.65
C VAL A 116 20.80 -6.21 0.86
N ASN A 117 20.69 -6.15 -0.47
CA ASN A 117 21.10 -7.23 -1.37
C ASN A 117 22.57 -7.08 -1.87
N GLY A 118 23.32 -6.08 -1.37
CA GLY A 118 24.72 -5.83 -1.77
C GLY A 118 24.90 -5.27 -3.19
N ARG A 119 23.81 -5.08 -3.95
CA ARG A 119 23.80 -4.50 -5.29
C ARG A 119 22.53 -3.69 -5.51
N ILE A 120 22.61 -2.71 -6.40
CA ILE A 120 21.44 -1.94 -6.85
C ILE A 120 20.80 -2.72 -8.01
N ASP A 121 19.57 -3.18 -7.79
CA ASP A 121 18.80 -3.94 -8.76
C ASP A 121 17.31 -3.56 -8.60
N PRO A 122 16.89 -2.43 -9.21
CA PRO A 122 15.55 -1.90 -9.02
C PRO A 122 14.42 -2.88 -9.36
N LEU A 123 14.59 -3.70 -10.38
CA LEU A 123 13.60 -4.72 -10.77
C LEU A 123 13.56 -5.87 -9.77
N GLY A 124 14.71 -6.37 -9.35
CA GLY A 124 14.77 -7.40 -8.32
C GLY A 124 14.25 -6.95 -6.96
N ASP A 125 14.39 -5.65 -6.64
CA ASP A 125 13.81 -5.06 -5.42
C ASP A 125 12.29 -5.00 -5.49
N ILE A 126 11.71 -4.66 -6.66
CA ILE A 126 10.26 -4.71 -6.89
C ILE A 126 9.76 -6.15 -6.74
N GLU A 127 10.40 -7.11 -7.43
CA GLU A 127 10.02 -8.52 -7.39
C GLU A 127 10.07 -9.08 -5.96
N THR A 128 11.05 -8.66 -5.16
CA THR A 128 11.17 -9.07 -3.76
C THR A 128 9.95 -8.65 -2.94
N ILE A 129 9.55 -7.39 -3.03
CA ILE A 129 8.38 -6.87 -2.30
C ILE A 129 7.09 -7.52 -2.81
N GLU A 130 6.91 -7.59 -4.13
CA GLU A 130 5.73 -8.21 -4.74
C GLU A 130 5.57 -9.68 -4.31
N THR A 131 6.68 -10.42 -4.28
CA THR A 131 6.68 -11.83 -3.85
C THR A 131 6.23 -11.96 -2.39
N GLU A 132 6.75 -11.15 -1.48
CA GLU A 132 6.35 -11.18 -0.07
C GLU A 132 4.86 -10.84 0.11
N LEU A 133 4.34 -9.88 -0.65
CA LEU A 133 2.90 -9.54 -0.61
C LEU A 133 2.05 -10.69 -1.16
N MET A 134 2.47 -11.33 -2.26
CA MET A 134 1.77 -12.49 -2.84
C MET A 134 1.78 -13.70 -1.91
N LEU A 135 2.88 -13.97 -1.22
CA LEU A 135 2.97 -15.04 -0.23
C LEU A 135 2.01 -14.82 0.95
N ALA A 136 1.92 -13.58 1.44
CA ALA A 136 0.96 -13.24 2.48
C ALA A 136 -0.50 -13.37 2.02
N ASP A 137 -0.79 -12.96 0.77
CA ASP A 137 -2.10 -13.14 0.17
C ASP A 137 -2.44 -14.63 -0.02
N LEU A 138 -1.46 -15.44 -0.41
CA LEU A 138 -1.64 -16.88 -0.57
C LEU A 138 -2.03 -17.54 0.76
N GLU A 139 -1.36 -17.19 1.85
CA GLU A 139 -1.70 -17.66 3.18
C GLU A 139 -3.12 -17.22 3.61
N SER A 140 -3.47 -15.97 3.32
CA SER A 140 -4.79 -15.41 3.62
C SER A 140 -5.89 -16.12 2.85
N ILE A 141 -5.72 -16.27 1.53
CA ILE A 141 -6.72 -16.90 0.67
C ILE A 141 -6.93 -18.38 1.02
N GLU A 142 -5.87 -19.11 1.38
CA GLU A 142 -5.98 -20.51 1.82
C GLU A 142 -6.83 -20.66 3.09
N LYS A 143 -6.69 -19.73 4.04
CA LYS A 143 -7.53 -19.70 5.24
C LYS A 143 -9.00 -19.41 4.89
N GLN A 144 -9.23 -18.51 3.93
CA GLN A 144 -10.57 -18.15 3.47
C GLN A 144 -11.22 -19.30 2.71
N ILE A 145 -10.50 -20.02 1.84
CA ILE A 145 -10.97 -21.20 1.12
C ILE A 145 -11.50 -22.25 2.10
N LYS A 146 -10.74 -22.60 3.15
CA LYS A 146 -11.18 -23.56 4.18
C LYS A 146 -12.51 -23.16 4.86
N ASN A 147 -12.73 -21.87 5.04
CA ASN A 147 -13.98 -21.35 5.61
C ASN A 147 -15.13 -21.38 4.60
N LEU A 148 -14.87 -21.02 3.34
CA LEU A 148 -15.84 -21.03 2.25
C LEU A 148 -16.29 -22.47 1.92
N GLU A 149 -15.39 -23.45 1.93
CA GLU A 149 -15.73 -24.87 1.76
C GLU A 149 -16.76 -25.36 2.78
N LYS A 150 -16.61 -24.95 4.05
CA LYS A 150 -17.58 -25.32 5.10
C LYS A 150 -18.98 -24.74 4.81
N LYS A 151 -19.04 -23.47 4.35
CA LYS A 151 -20.29 -22.79 4.02
C LYS A 151 -20.91 -23.38 2.73
N ALA A 152 -20.10 -23.66 1.72
CA ALA A 152 -20.55 -24.23 0.45
C ALA A 152 -21.20 -25.61 0.61
N ARG A 153 -20.78 -26.42 1.59
CA ARG A 153 -21.46 -27.69 1.96
C ARG A 153 -22.92 -27.48 2.40
N GLY A 154 -23.26 -26.30 2.90
CA GLY A 154 -24.64 -25.91 3.24
C GLY A 154 -25.47 -25.42 2.04
N LEU A 155 -25.00 -25.60 0.80
CA LEU A 155 -25.63 -25.15 -0.45
C LEU A 155 -25.85 -23.62 -0.54
N ASP A 156 -25.03 -22.84 0.16
CA ASP A 156 -25.00 -21.40 0.05
C ASP A 156 -24.42 -20.98 -1.31
N LYS A 157 -25.27 -20.42 -2.17
CA LYS A 157 -24.91 -20.04 -3.55
C LYS A 157 -23.83 -18.98 -3.62
N GLU A 158 -23.83 -18.03 -2.69
CA GLU A 158 -22.82 -16.98 -2.62
C GLU A 158 -21.46 -17.56 -2.20
N ALA A 159 -21.45 -18.44 -1.19
CA ALA A 159 -20.25 -19.12 -0.75
C ALA A 159 -19.67 -20.03 -1.85
N ILE A 160 -20.51 -20.67 -2.67
CA ILE A 160 -20.04 -21.51 -3.82
C ILE A 160 -19.35 -20.62 -4.87
N LYS A 161 -19.92 -19.44 -5.20
CA LYS A 161 -19.30 -18.51 -6.14
C LYS A 161 -17.98 -17.99 -5.61
N LEU A 162 -17.96 -17.47 -4.36
CA LEU A 162 -16.75 -16.96 -3.73
C LEU A 162 -15.66 -18.04 -3.61
N LEU A 163 -16.05 -19.31 -3.40
CA LEU A 163 -15.09 -20.42 -3.36
C LEU A 163 -14.44 -20.65 -4.72
N ALA A 164 -15.18 -20.54 -5.82
CA ALA A 164 -14.62 -20.65 -7.17
C ALA A 164 -13.64 -19.50 -7.44
N ASP A 165 -14.04 -18.26 -7.14
CA ASP A 165 -13.19 -17.08 -7.29
C ASP A 165 -11.92 -17.20 -6.44
N ALA A 166 -12.03 -17.65 -5.18
CA ALA A 166 -10.90 -17.85 -4.27
C ALA A 166 -9.89 -18.89 -4.79
N ASN A 167 -10.37 -20.00 -5.36
CA ASN A 167 -9.49 -21.02 -5.93
C ASN A 167 -8.76 -20.52 -7.19
N GLU A 168 -9.42 -19.70 -8.00
CA GLU A 168 -8.80 -19.10 -9.18
C GLU A 168 -7.77 -18.04 -8.77
N ILE A 169 -8.06 -17.20 -7.78
CA ILE A 169 -7.09 -16.26 -7.18
C ILE A 169 -5.87 -17.02 -6.66
N LYS A 170 -6.07 -18.08 -5.87
CA LYS A 170 -4.98 -18.92 -5.37
C LYS A 170 -4.07 -19.40 -6.50
N LYS A 171 -4.65 -19.98 -7.55
CA LYS A 171 -3.91 -20.49 -8.71
C LYS A 171 -3.10 -19.40 -9.40
N ASN A 172 -3.64 -18.20 -9.53
CA ASN A 172 -2.92 -17.06 -10.12
C ASN A 172 -1.76 -16.58 -9.23
N LEU A 173 -1.97 -16.48 -7.92
CA LEU A 173 -0.90 -16.12 -6.96
C LEU A 173 0.24 -17.15 -6.97
N GLU A 174 -0.06 -18.45 -7.04
CA GLU A 174 0.93 -19.54 -7.21
C GLU A 174 1.74 -19.41 -8.51
N ASN A 175 1.17 -18.79 -9.55
CA ASN A 175 1.84 -18.46 -10.80
C ASN A 175 2.47 -17.06 -10.81
N SER A 176 2.66 -16.44 -9.65
CA SER A 176 3.27 -15.10 -9.48
C SER A 176 2.51 -13.98 -10.19
N VAL A 177 1.17 -14.08 -10.27
CA VAL A 177 0.30 -13.02 -10.80
C VAL A 177 -0.36 -12.30 -9.63
N PRO A 178 -0.05 -11.00 -9.38
CA PRO A 178 -0.68 -10.20 -8.33
C PRO A 178 -2.18 -10.01 -8.58
N ALA A 179 -2.98 -9.91 -7.51
CA ALA A 179 -4.45 -9.83 -7.61
C ALA A 179 -4.94 -8.63 -8.44
N ARG A 180 -4.19 -7.51 -8.46
CA ARG A 180 -4.52 -6.32 -9.27
C ARG A 180 -4.45 -6.54 -10.79
N HIS A 181 -3.81 -7.62 -11.24
CA HIS A 181 -3.68 -7.98 -12.65
C HIS A 181 -4.62 -9.11 -13.07
N MET A 182 -5.48 -9.58 -12.16
CA MET A 182 -6.46 -10.63 -12.44
C MET A 182 -7.78 -9.99 -12.90
N ASP A 183 -8.49 -10.67 -13.79
CA ASP A 183 -9.85 -10.31 -14.19
C ASP A 183 -10.88 -10.99 -13.28
N ILE A 184 -10.71 -10.79 -11.96
CA ILE A 184 -11.54 -11.37 -10.91
C ILE A 184 -11.82 -10.29 -9.87
N ASP A 185 -13.05 -10.21 -9.36
CA ASP A 185 -13.35 -9.32 -8.24
C ASP A 185 -12.68 -9.82 -6.94
N SER A 186 -11.52 -9.26 -6.66
CA SER A 186 -10.73 -9.59 -5.46
C SER A 186 -11.15 -8.81 -4.20
N LYS A 187 -12.07 -7.84 -4.30
CA LYS A 187 -12.50 -7.00 -3.17
C LYS A 187 -13.00 -7.78 -1.97
N PRO A 188 -13.82 -8.85 -2.13
CA PRO A 188 -14.32 -9.63 -0.99
C PRO A 188 -13.21 -10.30 -0.17
N PHE A 189 -12.03 -10.50 -0.75
CA PHE A 189 -10.93 -11.23 -0.13
C PHE A 189 -9.92 -10.32 0.59
N ASN A 190 -10.00 -8.99 0.37
CA ASN A 190 -9.14 -7.99 1.00
C ASN A 190 -7.65 -8.33 0.90
N LEU A 191 -7.16 -8.53 -0.34
CA LEU A 191 -5.80 -8.92 -0.62
C LEU A 191 -4.86 -7.69 -0.70
N LEU A 192 -3.62 -7.87 -0.27
CA LEU A 192 -2.56 -6.86 -0.33
C LEU A 192 -2.22 -6.50 -1.78
N THR A 193 -2.09 -7.51 -2.63
CA THR A 193 -1.75 -7.33 -4.05
C THR A 193 -2.90 -6.84 -4.91
N SER A 194 -4.12 -6.69 -4.37
CA SER A 194 -5.25 -6.05 -5.06
C SER A 194 -5.17 -4.52 -5.04
N LYS A 195 -4.35 -3.95 -4.14
CA LYS A 195 -4.21 -2.50 -3.99
C LYS A 195 -3.49 -1.89 -5.18
N PRO A 196 -3.89 -0.68 -5.63
CA PRO A 196 -3.12 0.08 -6.63
C PRO A 196 -1.73 0.43 -6.10
N VAL A 197 -0.73 0.40 -6.99
CA VAL A 197 0.67 0.69 -6.67
C VAL A 197 1.19 1.81 -7.55
N ILE A 198 1.88 2.77 -6.94
CA ILE A 198 2.68 3.80 -7.63
C ILE A 198 4.14 3.50 -7.32
N TYR A 199 4.97 3.36 -8.36
CA TYR A 199 6.40 3.17 -8.23
C TYR A 199 7.12 4.52 -8.24
N VAL A 200 7.93 4.79 -7.22
CA VAL A 200 8.72 6.01 -7.07
C VAL A 200 10.20 5.63 -7.15
N CYS A 201 10.82 5.92 -8.29
CA CYS A 201 12.24 5.71 -8.51
C CYS A 201 13.03 6.85 -7.85
N ASN A 202 13.76 6.55 -6.78
CA ASN A 202 14.67 7.48 -6.13
C ASN A 202 15.99 7.48 -6.87
N VAL A 203 16.30 8.58 -7.56
CA VAL A 203 17.46 8.78 -8.44
C VAL A 203 18.47 9.74 -7.87
#